data_6e5055df6413e9228c2694cd99a37b1f
#
_entry.id   6e5055df6413e9228c2694cd99a37b1f
#
_cell.length_a   1.000
_cell.length_b   1.000
_cell.length_c   1.000
_cell.angle_alpha   90.00
_cell.angle_beta   90.00
_cell.angle_gamma   90.00
#
_symmetry.space_group_name_H-M   'P 1'
#
loop_
_entity.id
_entity.type
_entity.pdbx_description
1 polymer ?
#
loop_
_entity_poly.entity_id
_entity_poly.type
_entity_poly.pdbx_seq_one_letter_code
_entity_poly.pdbx_strand_id
1 'polypeptide(L)'
;LQPNQKFAVIFYNDEYRERLKLRRQDGSSMYFATDLNKELAGHEVDRITADRGTAHMPALIEAISLKPDVIYFLTDGDEPELSPAQLAEIRRLAGSSMIHVIKFGDGTLSSRGLSWLQRLARQSNGEYREIIIGNR
;
A
#
# COMPACT_ATOMS: atom_id res chain seq x y z
N LEU A 1 -8.03 -13.70 0.76
CA LEU A 1 -9.15 -13.05 1.45
C LEU A 1 -10.40 -13.92 1.37
N GLN A 2 -11.12 -14.00 2.47
CA GLN A 2 -12.40 -14.69 2.55
C GLN A 2 -13.53 -13.77 2.08
N PRO A 3 -14.65 -14.32 1.55
CA PRO A 3 -15.73 -13.50 1.01
C PRO A 3 -16.37 -12.52 1.99
N ASN A 4 -16.27 -12.77 3.30
CA ASN A 4 -16.80 -11.89 4.33
C ASN A 4 -15.83 -10.79 4.74
N GLN A 5 -14.61 -10.80 4.22
CA GLN A 5 -13.62 -9.74 4.42
C GLN A 5 -13.80 -8.67 3.35
N LYS A 6 -13.35 -7.46 3.64
CA LYS A 6 -13.43 -6.33 2.71
C LYS A 6 -12.04 -5.88 2.31
N PHE A 7 -11.95 -5.28 1.13
CA PHE A 7 -10.69 -4.75 0.63
C PHE A 7 -10.91 -3.41 -0.08
N ALA A 8 -9.83 -2.65 -0.19
CA ALA A 8 -9.72 -1.49 -1.08
C ALA A 8 -8.35 -1.51 -1.72
N VAL A 9 -8.23 -0.96 -2.90
CA VAL A 9 -6.96 -0.81 -3.61
C VAL A 9 -6.78 0.66 -3.94
N ILE A 10 -5.62 1.19 -3.61
CA ILE A 10 -5.29 2.59 -3.85
C ILE A 10 -4.04 2.62 -4.73
N PHE A 11 -4.17 3.24 -5.89
CA PHE A 11 -3.04 3.51 -6.78
C PHE A 11 -2.54 4.92 -6.52
N TYR A 12 -1.24 5.11 -6.54
CA TYR A 12 -0.70 6.44 -6.27
C TYR A 12 0.63 6.67 -6.98
N ASN A 13 0.88 7.96 -7.25
CA ASN A 13 2.18 8.46 -7.69
C ASN A 13 2.43 9.82 -7.00
N ASP A 14 3.27 10.69 -7.57
CA ASP A 14 3.58 11.98 -6.96
C ASP A 14 2.48 13.03 -7.16
N GLU A 15 1.60 12.84 -8.12
CA GLU A 15 0.58 13.83 -8.48
C GLU A 15 -0.81 13.45 -8.05
N TYR A 16 -1.15 12.16 -8.05
CA TYR A 16 -2.52 11.76 -7.75
C TYR A 16 -2.60 10.44 -7.02
N ARG A 17 -3.74 10.24 -6.41
CA ARG A 17 -4.14 8.98 -5.81
C ARG A 17 -5.47 8.58 -6.39
N GLU A 18 -5.61 7.33 -6.73
CA GLU A 18 -6.86 6.81 -7.24
C GLU A 18 -7.24 5.55 -6.47
N ARG A 19 -8.44 5.59 -5.88
CA ARG A 19 -9.02 4.41 -5.27
C ARG A 19 -9.69 3.58 -6.34
N LEU A 20 -9.44 2.27 -6.30
CA LEU A 20 -10.08 1.33 -7.19
C LEU A 20 -11.60 1.45 -7.06
N LYS A 21 -12.28 1.60 -8.19
CA LYS A 21 -13.75 1.64 -8.26
C LYS A 21 -14.22 0.44 -9.03
N LEU A 22 -15.08 -0.35 -8.41
CA LEU A 22 -15.74 -1.47 -9.06
C LEU A 22 -17.14 -1.04 -9.53
N ARG A 23 -17.73 -1.80 -10.46
CA ARG A 23 -18.99 -1.43 -11.13
C ARG A 23 -20.16 -1.18 -10.18
N ARG A 24 -20.19 -1.84 -9.03
CA ARG A 24 -21.23 -1.65 -8.03
C ARG A 24 -20.60 -1.10 -6.77
N GLN A 25 -20.93 0.13 -6.47
CA GLN A 25 -20.63 0.72 -5.18
C GLN A 25 -21.92 0.70 -4.37
N ASP A 26 -21.84 0.08 -3.21
CA ASP A 26 -22.95 0.05 -2.25
C ASP A 26 -22.86 1.18 -1.23
N GLY A 27 -22.05 2.22 -1.53
CA GLY A 27 -21.79 3.32 -0.61
C GLY A 27 -20.71 3.01 0.43
N SER A 28 -20.18 1.81 0.44
CA SER A 28 -19.11 1.39 1.32
C SER A 28 -17.75 1.91 0.84
N SER A 29 -16.84 2.19 1.78
CA SER A 29 -15.46 2.57 1.48
C SER A 29 -14.63 1.40 0.99
N MET A 30 -15.07 0.17 1.24
CA MET A 30 -14.36 -1.05 0.89
C MET A 30 -15.33 -2.06 0.29
N TYR A 31 -14.79 -2.96 -0.52
CA TYR A 31 -15.58 -4.01 -1.18
C TYR A 31 -15.43 -5.34 -0.46
N PHE A 32 -16.49 -6.13 -0.38
CA PHE A 32 -16.38 -7.50 0.06
C PHE A 32 -15.48 -8.30 -0.91
N ALA A 33 -14.67 -9.19 -0.36
CA ALA A 33 -13.73 -9.99 -1.14
C ALA A 33 -14.41 -11.23 -1.74
N THR A 34 -15.54 -11.02 -2.42
CA THR A 34 -16.22 -12.05 -3.18
C THR A 34 -15.37 -12.42 -4.40
N ASP A 35 -15.59 -13.60 -4.96
CA ASP A 35 -14.86 -14.02 -6.16
C ASP A 35 -15.04 -13.02 -7.29
N LEU A 36 -16.28 -12.52 -7.48
CA LEU A 36 -16.55 -11.51 -8.50
C LEU A 36 -15.77 -10.22 -8.27
N ASN A 37 -15.80 -9.69 -7.06
CA ASN A 37 -15.11 -8.44 -6.76
C ASN A 37 -13.59 -8.60 -6.87
N LYS A 38 -13.04 -9.74 -6.46
CA LYS A 38 -11.61 -10.03 -6.62
C LYS A 38 -11.23 -10.11 -8.11
N GLU A 39 -12.08 -10.71 -8.94
CA GLU A 39 -11.84 -10.79 -10.38
C GLU A 39 -11.91 -9.40 -11.03
N LEU A 40 -12.92 -8.61 -10.69
CA LEU A 40 -13.05 -7.24 -11.18
C LEU A 40 -11.87 -6.37 -10.77
N ALA A 41 -11.41 -6.52 -9.52
CA ALA A 41 -10.25 -5.80 -9.04
C ALA A 41 -9.00 -6.19 -9.82
N GLY A 42 -8.79 -7.47 -10.10
CA GLY A 42 -7.67 -7.96 -10.90
C GLY A 42 -7.65 -7.33 -12.28
N HIS A 43 -8.80 -7.25 -12.95
CA HIS A 43 -8.90 -6.59 -14.26
C HIS A 43 -8.55 -5.12 -14.19
N GLU A 44 -9.00 -4.39 -13.17
CA GLU A 44 -8.68 -2.97 -13.01
C GLU A 44 -7.21 -2.76 -12.70
N VAL A 45 -6.61 -3.61 -11.89
CA VAL A 45 -5.16 -3.54 -11.61
C VAL A 45 -4.35 -3.71 -12.89
N ASP A 46 -4.75 -4.64 -13.75
CA ASP A 46 -4.05 -4.89 -15.02
C ASP A 46 -4.14 -3.70 -15.98
N ARG A 47 -5.14 -2.84 -15.82
CA ARG A 47 -5.32 -1.66 -16.68
C ARG A 47 -4.49 -0.46 -16.24
N ILE A 48 -4.02 -0.44 -15.00
CA ILE A 48 -3.29 0.71 -14.45
C ILE A 48 -1.84 0.60 -14.88
N THR A 49 -1.35 1.68 -15.49
CA THR A 49 0.06 1.81 -15.87
C THR A 49 0.77 2.63 -14.81
N ALA A 50 1.85 2.09 -14.30
CA ALA A 50 2.70 2.83 -13.38
C ALA A 50 3.45 3.94 -14.13
N ASP A 51 3.30 5.18 -13.68
CA ASP A 51 4.02 6.30 -14.23
C ASP A 51 4.46 7.24 -13.09
N ARG A 52 5.53 8.00 -13.33
CA ARG A 52 6.09 9.03 -12.46
C ARG A 52 6.49 8.56 -11.07
N GLY A 53 6.89 9.52 -10.24
CA GLY A 53 7.39 9.33 -8.90
C GLY A 53 6.36 8.93 -7.86
N THR A 54 6.72 9.11 -6.60
CA THR A 54 5.97 8.48 -5.49
C THR A 54 5.69 9.48 -4.39
N ALA A 55 4.43 9.59 -3.98
CA ALA A 55 4.02 10.37 -2.82
C ALA A 55 3.45 9.42 -1.78
N HIS A 56 4.32 8.85 -0.94
CA HIS A 56 3.96 7.82 0.02
C HIS A 56 3.01 8.32 1.11
N MET A 57 3.29 9.50 1.64
CA MET A 57 2.58 10.00 2.82
C MET A 57 1.08 10.19 2.57
N PRO A 58 0.65 10.87 1.50
CA PRO A 58 -0.78 11.02 1.23
C PRO A 58 -1.48 9.69 0.97
N ALA A 59 -0.81 8.75 0.29
CA ALA A 59 -1.40 7.45 0.01
C ALA A 59 -1.61 6.62 1.27
N LEU A 60 -0.64 6.64 2.17
CA LEU A 60 -0.75 5.96 3.46
C LEU A 60 -1.85 6.55 4.33
N ILE A 61 -1.96 7.88 4.36
CA ILE A 61 -3.00 8.56 5.12
C ILE A 61 -4.38 8.18 4.58
N GLU A 62 -4.54 8.12 3.25
CA GLU A 62 -5.80 7.71 2.65
C GLU A 62 -6.17 6.27 3.02
N ALA A 63 -5.21 5.35 2.94
CA ALA A 63 -5.43 3.96 3.33
C ALA A 63 -5.84 3.85 4.80
N ILE A 64 -5.16 4.56 5.68
CA ILE A 64 -5.45 4.57 7.11
C ILE A 64 -6.85 5.12 7.38
N SER A 65 -7.30 6.11 6.61
CA SER A 65 -8.62 6.72 6.78
C SER A 65 -9.77 5.73 6.58
N LEU A 66 -9.54 4.64 5.88
CA LEU A 66 -10.51 3.57 5.69
C LEU A 66 -10.65 2.66 6.92
N LYS A 67 -9.80 2.85 7.92
CA LYS A 67 -9.75 2.07 9.16
C LYS A 67 -9.63 0.55 8.91
N PRO A 68 -8.67 0.12 8.07
CA PRO A 68 -8.49 -1.30 7.81
C PRO A 68 -7.81 -2.00 8.99
N ASP A 69 -7.96 -3.31 9.06
CA ASP A 69 -7.18 -4.12 10.00
C ASP A 69 -5.73 -4.24 9.55
N VAL A 70 -5.54 -4.39 8.24
CA VAL A 70 -4.23 -4.62 7.63
C VAL A 70 -4.09 -3.78 6.37
N ILE A 71 -2.93 -3.17 6.22
CA ILE A 71 -2.52 -2.47 5.00
C ILE A 71 -1.32 -3.22 4.41
N TYR A 72 -1.39 -3.54 3.12
CA TYR A 72 -0.23 -4.01 2.37
C TYR A 72 0.29 -2.83 1.55
N PHE A 73 1.46 -2.34 1.92
CA PHE A 73 2.11 -1.23 1.26
C PHE A 73 3.19 -1.74 0.31
N LEU A 74 2.94 -1.57 -0.99
CA LEU A 74 3.82 -2.04 -2.06
C LEU A 74 4.57 -0.84 -2.64
N THR A 75 5.90 -0.93 -2.68
CA THR A 75 6.74 0.16 -3.13
C THR A 75 8.05 -0.38 -3.69
N ASP A 76 8.69 0.39 -4.56
CA ASP A 76 10.06 0.12 -5.00
C ASP A 76 11.11 0.78 -4.09
N GLY A 77 10.65 1.52 -3.08
CA GLY A 77 11.52 2.21 -2.13
C GLY A 77 12.07 3.53 -2.61
N ASP A 78 11.57 4.05 -3.73
CA ASP A 78 12.01 5.34 -4.28
C ASP A 78 11.71 6.49 -3.32
N GLU A 79 12.51 7.54 -3.48
CA GLU A 79 12.31 8.77 -2.72
C GLU A 79 10.97 9.45 -3.06
N PRO A 80 10.42 10.22 -2.12
CA PRO A 80 11.06 10.65 -0.87
C PRO A 80 10.91 9.61 0.25
N GLU A 81 11.97 9.44 1.04
CA GLU A 81 11.89 8.68 2.28
C GLU A 81 11.02 9.42 3.29
N LEU A 82 10.29 8.67 4.10
CA LEU A 82 9.57 9.29 5.20
C LEU A 82 10.52 9.65 6.34
N SER A 83 10.40 10.89 6.81
CA SER A 83 11.18 11.35 7.95
C SER A 83 10.72 10.68 9.25
N PRO A 84 11.54 10.71 10.31
CA PRO A 84 11.09 10.22 11.60
C PRO A 84 9.80 10.86 12.11
N ALA A 85 9.60 12.16 11.84
CA ALA A 85 8.37 12.86 12.20
C ALA A 85 7.16 12.32 11.42
N GLN A 86 7.34 12.06 10.14
CA GLN A 86 6.28 11.49 9.30
C GLN A 86 5.96 10.06 9.71
N LEU A 87 6.96 9.26 10.05
CA LEU A 87 6.74 7.91 10.56
C LEU A 87 5.97 7.93 11.88
N ALA A 88 6.29 8.86 12.77
CA ALA A 88 5.56 9.02 14.03
C ALA A 88 4.10 9.41 13.79
N GLU A 89 3.84 10.28 12.81
CA GLU A 89 2.48 10.67 12.44
C GLU A 89 1.69 9.49 11.89
N ILE A 90 2.30 8.67 11.03
CA ILE A 90 1.67 7.45 10.51
C ILE A 90 1.33 6.51 11.66
N ARG A 91 2.24 6.33 12.60
CA ARG A 91 1.99 5.48 13.77
C ARG A 91 0.78 5.97 14.56
N ARG A 92 0.69 7.27 14.79
CA ARG A 92 -0.41 7.89 15.51
C ARG A 92 -1.74 7.68 14.79
N LEU A 93 -1.76 7.91 13.47
CA LEU A 93 -2.98 7.81 12.66
C LEU A 93 -3.40 6.35 12.44
N ALA A 94 -2.45 5.44 12.32
CA ALA A 94 -2.74 4.03 12.04
C ALA A 94 -3.45 3.34 13.21
N GLY A 95 -3.19 3.79 14.44
CA GLY A 95 -3.79 3.16 15.61
C GLY A 95 -3.47 1.67 15.69
N SER A 96 -4.48 0.82 15.56
CA SER A 96 -4.32 -0.63 15.59
C SER A 96 -4.15 -1.27 14.21
N SER A 97 -4.20 -0.49 13.14
CA SER A 97 -3.96 -1.02 11.79
C SER A 97 -2.53 -1.51 11.63
N MET A 98 -2.38 -2.71 11.11
CA MET A 98 -1.09 -3.32 10.84
C MET A 98 -0.64 -2.96 9.42
N ILE A 99 0.61 -2.56 9.25
CA ILE A 99 1.15 -2.23 7.93
C ILE A 99 2.26 -3.22 7.59
N HIS A 100 1.99 -4.05 6.59
CA HIS A 100 3.02 -4.89 5.98
C HIS A 100 3.62 -4.14 4.81
N VAL A 101 4.94 -4.16 4.71
CA VAL A 101 5.66 -3.47 3.64
C VAL A 101 6.28 -4.50 2.70
N ILE A 102 6.00 -4.35 1.42
CA ILE A 102 6.57 -5.19 0.37
C ILE A 102 7.35 -4.29 -0.56
N LYS A 103 8.67 -4.46 -0.55
CA LYS A 103 9.55 -3.72 -1.43
C LYS A 103 9.87 -4.56 -2.66
N PHE A 104 9.65 -4.00 -3.84
CA PHE A 104 10.08 -4.58 -5.10
C PHE A 104 11.40 -3.96 -5.51
N GLY A 105 12.37 -4.78 -5.90
CA GLY A 105 13.67 -4.30 -6.30
C GLY A 105 14.40 -5.27 -7.21
N ASP A 106 15.55 -4.84 -7.72
CA ASP A 106 16.42 -5.62 -8.59
C ASP A 106 17.51 -6.37 -7.81
N GLY A 107 17.44 -6.33 -6.49
CA GLY A 107 18.44 -6.91 -5.62
C GLY A 107 19.59 -5.98 -5.26
N THR A 108 19.61 -4.76 -5.81
CA THR A 108 20.57 -3.74 -5.38
C THR A 108 20.11 -3.16 -4.06
N LEU A 109 20.85 -3.47 -3.01
CA LEU A 109 20.54 -2.98 -1.68
C LEU A 109 21.05 -1.55 -1.51
N SER A 110 20.14 -0.60 -1.53
CA SER A 110 20.41 0.70 -0.95
C SER A 110 20.18 0.57 0.55
N SER A 111 21.25 0.55 1.33
CA SER A 111 21.16 0.42 2.80
C SER A 111 20.39 1.57 3.46
N ARG A 112 20.19 2.67 2.75
CA ARG A 112 19.45 3.84 3.25
C ARG A 112 17.95 3.68 3.15
N GLY A 113 17.44 3.17 2.01
CA GLY A 113 16.00 3.02 1.81
C GLY A 113 15.37 1.94 2.66
N LEU A 114 16.15 0.97 3.10
CA LEU A 114 15.66 -0.12 3.94
C LEU A 114 15.24 0.32 5.33
N SER A 115 15.91 1.33 5.89
CA SER A 115 15.69 1.68 7.30
C SER A 115 14.30 2.25 7.56
N TRP A 116 13.80 3.13 6.72
CA TRP A 116 12.49 3.74 6.94
C TRP A 116 11.35 2.75 6.65
N LEU A 117 11.49 1.92 5.62
CA LEU A 117 10.49 0.90 5.29
C LEU A 117 10.38 -0.17 6.38
N GLN A 118 11.52 -0.64 6.88
CA GLN A 118 11.55 -1.58 7.98
C GLN A 118 10.95 -0.98 9.24
N ARG A 119 11.25 0.28 9.51
CA ARG A 119 10.70 0.99 10.67
C ARG A 119 9.20 1.17 10.54
N LEU A 120 8.72 1.51 9.35
CA LEU A 120 7.28 1.64 9.08
C LEU A 120 6.53 0.35 9.41
N ALA A 121 7.03 -0.79 8.91
CA ALA A 121 6.43 -2.08 9.22
C ALA A 121 6.50 -2.41 10.71
N ARG A 122 7.68 -2.25 11.29
CA ARG A 122 7.94 -2.65 12.67
C ARG A 122 7.11 -1.87 13.68
N GLN A 123 6.93 -0.56 13.46
CA GLN A 123 6.18 0.28 14.40
C GLN A 123 4.68 -0.05 14.44
N SER A 124 4.15 -0.72 13.41
CA SER A 124 2.74 -1.12 13.33
C SER A 124 2.56 -2.63 13.54
N ASN A 125 3.57 -3.33 14.03
CA ASN A 125 3.58 -4.79 14.20
C ASN A 125 3.43 -5.56 12.89
N GLY A 126 3.75 -4.93 11.77
CA GLY A 126 3.74 -5.55 10.45
C GLY A 126 5.09 -6.18 10.12
N GLU A 127 5.15 -6.79 8.95
CA GLU A 127 6.34 -7.44 8.43
C GLU A 127 6.88 -6.66 7.23
N TYR A 128 8.20 -6.62 7.13
CA TYR A 128 8.89 -6.12 5.95
C TYR A 128 9.32 -7.30 5.10
N ARG A 129 9.07 -7.21 3.80
CA ARG A 129 9.45 -8.25 2.86
C ARG A 129 10.00 -7.61 1.59
N GLU A 130 11.06 -8.18 1.05
CA GLU A 130 11.62 -7.73 -0.23
C GLU A 130 11.39 -8.80 -1.30
N ILE A 131 10.86 -8.37 -2.45
CA ILE A 131 10.68 -9.23 -3.61
C ILE A 131 11.65 -8.77 -4.68
N ILE A 132 12.57 -9.64 -5.08
CA ILE A 132 13.53 -9.35 -6.12
C ILE A 132 12.89 -9.69 -7.45
N ILE A 133 12.77 -8.68 -8.32
CA ILE A 133 12.32 -8.88 -9.69
C ILE A 133 13.59 -9.18 -10.50
N GLY A 134 13.73 -10.42 -10.89
CA GLY A 134 14.91 -10.85 -11.64
C GLY A 134 14.98 -10.16 -12.99
N ASN A 135 16.21 -9.87 -13.43
CA ASN A 135 16.46 -9.47 -14.79
C ASN A 135 16.14 -10.64 -15.72
N ARG A 136 15.21 -10.40 -16.58
CA ARG A 136 14.87 -11.35 -17.63
C ARG A 136 15.62 -11.02 -18.90
#